data_37b8d754db10f2607f91888da2c4de01
#
_entry.id   37b8d754db10f2607f91888da2c4de01
#
_cell.length_a   1.000
_cell.length_b   1.000
_cell.length_c   1.000
_cell.angle_alpha   90.00
_cell.angle_beta   90.00
_cell.angle_gamma   90.00
#
_symmetry.space_group_name_H-M   'P 1'
#
loop_
_entity.id
_entity.type
_entity.pdbx_description
1 polymer ?
#
loop_
_entity_poly.entity_id
_entity_poly.type
_entity_poly.pdbx_seq_one_letter_code
_entity_poly.pdbx_strand_id
1 'polypeptide(L)'
;MQRRNFLKHTAMAGVMLPQFLNGYSVRAMAQSSLMPAIGHDIPNDRVLVLIQLVGGNDGLNTVIPVDQYGAYQAARPNIALPQTKILKLNGFDATALHPALSDIQQLFNDGKAGIVQSVSYPKPNFSHFRATDIWMTGSDSDKILNTGWAGRYLNDSFPGFPEKYPTQTMPDPLAIQIGSVIASAFQGPAFPMGLAISNPASFYDLVEDKTETTPNTRWGDQLAYLEKVSQKTDQYAGVIKKAAQSITRQSDKYPAPGKNPLADQLKIVARLVAGGLRTKVYLVSTGSFDTHAKQAEPDDTTTGNHAQLLRRVSEAVGAFMDDLKGLNAADRVMGMTFSEFGRRIKSNASGGTDHGAAAPIFYFGNGVKAGIIGTNPQLPTSATANDNIAMQHDFRSVYATVLQQWLNLPATDIQTVLMGQFPLLPMV
;
A
#
# COMPACT_ATOMS: atom_id res chain seq x y z
N MET A 1 -53.32 -11.78 17.70
CA MET A 1 -52.05 -11.46 17.00
C MET A 1 -51.35 -12.76 16.61
N GLN A 2 -51.17 -13.02 15.34
CA GLN A 2 -50.50 -14.26 14.91
C GLN A 2 -48.98 -14.16 15.18
N ARG A 3 -48.39 -15.25 15.68
CA ARG A 3 -46.96 -15.35 16.03
C ARG A 3 -46.01 -14.81 14.93
N ARG A 4 -46.41 -14.92 13.68
CA ARG A 4 -45.69 -14.48 12.50
C ARG A 4 -45.57 -12.93 12.40
N ASN A 5 -46.54 -12.19 12.87
CA ASN A 5 -46.52 -10.72 12.88
C ASN A 5 -45.75 -10.17 14.07
N PHE A 6 -45.75 -10.88 15.20
CA PHE A 6 -44.93 -10.55 16.34
C PHE A 6 -43.44 -10.61 15.99
N LEU A 7 -43.01 -11.70 15.34
CA LEU A 7 -41.58 -11.85 14.91
C LEU A 7 -41.13 -10.80 13.89
N LYS A 8 -42.02 -10.36 12.98
CA LYS A 8 -41.69 -9.29 12.02
C LYS A 8 -41.52 -7.93 12.70
N HIS A 9 -42.31 -7.62 13.71
CA HIS A 9 -42.20 -6.36 14.45
C HIS A 9 -41.05 -6.37 15.44
N THR A 10 -40.68 -7.53 16.01
CA THR A 10 -39.53 -7.67 16.89
C THR A 10 -38.21 -7.56 16.11
N ALA A 11 -38.17 -8.07 14.88
CA ALA A 11 -36.98 -7.92 14.00
C ALA A 11 -36.75 -6.44 13.60
N MET A 12 -37.84 -5.68 13.29
CA MET A 12 -37.71 -4.24 13.02
C MET A 12 -37.38 -3.41 14.26
N ALA A 13 -37.89 -3.77 15.43
CA ALA A 13 -37.53 -3.09 16.68
C ALA A 13 -36.07 -3.33 17.08
N GLY A 14 -35.48 -4.49 16.74
CA GLY A 14 -34.06 -4.80 16.97
C GLY A 14 -33.11 -3.94 16.16
N VAL A 15 -33.55 -3.40 15.02
CA VAL A 15 -32.75 -2.50 14.17
C VAL A 15 -32.81 -1.05 14.68
N MET A 16 -33.80 -0.70 15.49
CA MET A 16 -34.02 0.67 15.98
C MET A 16 -33.65 0.88 17.45
N LEU A 17 -33.16 -0.13 18.18
CA LEU A 17 -32.71 0.05 19.57
C LEU A 17 -31.28 0.57 19.57
N PRO A 18 -31.04 1.82 20.01
CA PRO A 18 -29.70 2.33 20.13
C PRO A 18 -28.97 1.61 21.27
N GLN A 19 -27.84 1.05 20.97
CA GLN A 19 -26.57 0.94 21.71
C GLN A 19 -26.55 0.72 23.25
N PHE A 20 -27.66 0.51 23.97
CA PHE A 20 -27.68 0.56 25.43
C PHE A 20 -28.23 -0.68 26.11
N LEU A 21 -27.97 -1.88 25.63
CA LEU A 21 -28.15 -3.08 26.44
C LEU A 21 -26.79 -3.72 26.72
N ASN A 22 -26.22 -3.38 27.87
CA ASN A 22 -25.10 -4.07 28.53
C ASN A 22 -23.74 -4.12 27.80
N GLY A 23 -23.33 -3.04 27.14
CA GLY A 23 -21.92 -2.91 26.69
C GLY A 23 -21.51 -3.81 25.53
N TYR A 24 -22.44 -4.55 24.90
CA TYR A 24 -22.18 -5.32 23.70
C TYR A 24 -22.46 -4.46 22.46
N SER A 25 -21.46 -4.32 21.61
CA SER A 25 -21.61 -3.56 20.35
C SER A 25 -22.62 -4.28 19.43
N VAL A 26 -23.33 -3.51 18.60
CA VAL A 26 -24.24 -4.03 17.55
C VAL A 26 -23.52 -5.03 16.63
N ARG A 27 -22.20 -4.97 16.54
CA ARG A 27 -21.35 -5.94 15.84
C ARG A 27 -21.37 -7.35 16.44
N ALA A 28 -21.47 -7.48 17.76
CA ALA A 28 -21.57 -8.80 18.39
C ALA A 28 -22.88 -9.51 18.00
N MET A 29 -23.94 -8.76 17.68
CA MET A 29 -25.19 -9.32 17.18
C MET A 29 -25.14 -9.62 15.67
N ALA A 30 -24.39 -8.87 14.89
CA ALA A 30 -24.17 -9.14 13.47
C ALA A 30 -23.33 -10.40 13.21
N GLN A 31 -22.52 -10.83 14.18
CA GLN A 31 -21.78 -12.09 14.16
C GLN A 31 -22.59 -13.29 14.68
N SER A 32 -23.82 -13.07 15.18
CA SER A 32 -24.68 -14.18 15.55
C SER A 32 -25.23 -14.84 14.28
N SER A 33 -25.22 -16.17 14.24
CA SER A 33 -25.77 -17.00 13.14
C SER A 33 -27.25 -16.77 12.83
N LEU A 34 -27.89 -15.80 13.47
CA LEU A 34 -29.29 -15.42 13.32
C LEU A 34 -29.54 -14.22 12.39
N MET A 35 -28.50 -13.46 12.03
CA MET A 35 -28.59 -12.50 10.94
C MET A 35 -27.90 -13.10 9.71
N PRO A 36 -28.59 -13.23 8.55
CA PRO A 36 -27.86 -13.38 7.31
C PRO A 36 -26.91 -12.20 7.27
N ALA A 37 -25.62 -12.47 7.13
CA ALA A 37 -24.63 -11.44 6.88
C ALA A 37 -25.21 -10.58 5.76
N ILE A 38 -25.58 -9.35 6.05
CA ILE A 38 -25.73 -8.32 5.04
C ILE A 38 -24.28 -8.07 4.64
N GLY A 39 -23.72 -9.07 3.96
CA GLY A 39 -22.41 -8.97 3.34
C GLY A 39 -22.54 -7.82 2.37
N HIS A 40 -21.63 -6.88 2.44
CA HIS A 40 -21.45 -5.93 1.37
C HIS A 40 -20.93 -6.72 0.16
N ASP A 41 -21.84 -7.49 -0.46
CA ASP A 41 -21.65 -8.04 -1.79
C ASP A 41 -21.66 -6.87 -2.78
N ILE A 42 -20.63 -6.04 -2.69
CA ILE A 42 -20.26 -5.18 -3.78
C ILE A 42 -19.10 -5.91 -4.48
N PRO A 43 -19.40 -6.67 -5.53
CA PRO A 43 -18.36 -7.29 -6.33
C PRO A 43 -17.64 -6.17 -7.07
N ASN A 44 -16.72 -5.49 -6.40
CA ASN A 44 -15.78 -4.70 -7.13
C ASN A 44 -14.56 -5.60 -7.40
N ASP A 45 -14.13 -5.63 -8.63
CA ASP A 45 -12.93 -6.35 -9.06
C ASP A 45 -11.66 -5.50 -8.91
N ARG A 46 -11.76 -4.35 -8.23
CA ARG A 46 -10.67 -3.41 -8.01
C ARG A 46 -9.59 -3.97 -7.11
N VAL A 47 -8.37 -3.64 -7.44
CA VAL A 47 -7.13 -4.11 -6.81
C VAL A 47 -6.30 -2.93 -6.39
N LEU A 48 -5.74 -2.98 -5.19
CA LEU A 48 -4.77 -2.01 -4.69
C LEU A 48 -3.38 -2.63 -4.68
N VAL A 49 -2.39 -1.91 -5.26
CA VAL A 49 -0.98 -2.28 -5.20
C VAL A 49 -0.21 -1.28 -4.37
N LEU A 50 0.30 -1.73 -3.23
CA LEU A 50 1.14 -0.95 -2.32
C LEU A 50 2.60 -1.16 -2.67
N ILE A 51 3.35 -0.08 -2.89
CA ILE A 51 4.79 -0.10 -3.16
C ILE A 51 5.52 0.57 -2.00
N GLN A 52 6.16 -0.21 -1.17
CA GLN A 52 6.94 0.32 -0.04
C GLN A 52 8.35 0.71 -0.50
N LEU A 53 8.72 1.96 -0.26
CA LEU A 53 10.07 2.51 -0.43
C LEU A 53 10.79 2.49 0.92
N VAL A 54 11.45 1.38 1.23
CA VAL A 54 12.03 1.14 2.57
C VAL A 54 13.30 1.94 2.77
N GLY A 55 13.35 2.74 3.82
CA GLY A 55 14.53 3.51 4.22
C GLY A 55 14.30 5.02 4.35
N GLY A 56 13.08 5.53 4.12
CA GLY A 56 12.79 6.97 4.19
C GLY A 56 13.21 7.72 2.93
N ASN A 57 12.31 7.79 1.96
CA ASN A 57 12.57 8.46 0.68
C ASN A 57 12.78 9.96 0.85
N ASP A 58 13.79 10.52 0.19
CA ASP A 58 14.05 11.97 0.16
C ASP A 58 13.05 12.69 -0.76
N GLY A 59 12.02 13.25 -0.13
CA GLY A 59 10.94 13.93 -0.82
C GLY A 59 11.36 15.14 -1.64
N LEU A 60 12.27 15.97 -1.12
CA LEU A 60 12.69 17.20 -1.82
C LEU A 60 13.58 16.93 -3.04
N ASN A 61 14.30 15.82 -3.08
CA ASN A 61 15.02 15.38 -4.27
C ASN A 61 14.19 14.43 -5.14
N THR A 62 12.96 14.08 -4.73
CA THR A 62 12.00 13.32 -5.54
C THR A 62 11.04 14.25 -6.27
N VAL A 63 10.43 15.19 -5.53
CA VAL A 63 9.49 16.22 -6.02
C VAL A 63 10.03 17.59 -5.63
N ILE A 64 10.53 18.33 -6.60
CA ILE A 64 11.32 19.55 -6.41
C ILE A 64 10.40 20.77 -6.38
N PRO A 65 10.47 21.62 -5.33
CA PRO A 65 9.71 22.86 -5.23
C PRO A 65 10.36 23.96 -6.06
N VAL A 66 9.95 24.10 -7.32
CA VAL A 66 10.53 25.05 -8.29
C VAL A 66 10.24 26.49 -7.88
N ASP A 67 9.09 26.75 -7.28
CA ASP A 67 8.70 28.05 -6.73
C ASP A 67 9.56 28.50 -5.54
N GLN A 68 10.32 27.58 -4.94
CA GLN A 68 11.23 27.84 -3.83
C GLN A 68 12.64 27.34 -4.14
N TYR A 69 13.00 27.30 -5.42
CA TYR A 69 14.25 26.68 -5.86
C TYR A 69 15.51 27.25 -5.19
N GLY A 70 15.55 28.56 -4.95
CA GLY A 70 16.68 29.21 -4.24
C GLY A 70 16.85 28.70 -2.81
N ALA A 71 15.76 28.55 -2.05
CA ALA A 71 15.77 27.98 -0.70
C ALA A 71 16.13 26.49 -0.72
N TYR A 72 15.61 25.73 -1.69
CA TYR A 72 16.00 24.33 -1.92
C TYR A 72 17.49 24.17 -2.16
N GLN A 73 18.07 24.98 -3.06
CA GLN A 73 19.51 24.96 -3.38
C GLN A 73 20.36 25.38 -2.17
N ALA A 74 19.95 26.41 -1.44
CA ALA A 74 20.67 26.88 -0.25
C ALA A 74 20.67 25.85 0.87
N ALA A 75 19.59 25.11 1.06
CA ALA A 75 19.49 24.03 2.05
C ALA A 75 20.26 22.78 1.66
N ARG A 76 20.54 22.55 0.37
CA ARG A 76 21.09 21.31 -0.17
C ARG A 76 22.24 21.52 -1.16
N PRO A 77 23.26 22.32 -0.82
CA PRO A 77 24.27 22.78 -1.78
C PRO A 77 25.07 21.65 -2.44
N ASN A 78 25.13 20.48 -1.80
CA ASN A 78 25.92 19.31 -2.25
C ASN A 78 25.07 18.21 -2.92
N ILE A 79 23.73 18.32 -2.92
CA ILE A 79 22.83 17.32 -3.53
C ILE A 79 21.65 17.95 -4.32
N ALA A 80 21.53 19.29 -4.36
CA ALA A 80 20.48 19.94 -5.10
C ALA A 80 20.61 19.67 -6.61
N LEU A 81 19.46 19.36 -7.23
CA LEU A 81 19.40 19.09 -8.68
C LEU A 81 19.49 20.40 -9.48
N PRO A 82 20.24 20.45 -10.59
CA PRO A 82 20.25 21.62 -11.47
C PRO A 82 18.86 21.88 -12.06
N GLN A 83 18.41 23.15 -12.02
CA GLN A 83 17.07 23.52 -12.50
C GLN A 83 16.85 23.18 -13.99
N THR A 84 17.92 23.13 -14.78
CA THR A 84 17.86 22.77 -16.21
C THR A 84 17.68 21.28 -16.47
N LYS A 85 17.81 20.43 -15.45
CA LYS A 85 17.77 18.97 -15.58
C LYS A 85 16.50 18.35 -14.98
N ILE A 86 15.74 19.09 -14.14
CA ILE A 86 14.52 18.57 -13.53
C ILE A 86 13.41 18.38 -14.55
N LEU A 87 12.54 17.38 -14.32
CA LEU A 87 11.43 17.07 -15.22
C LEU A 87 10.20 17.90 -14.88
N LYS A 88 9.78 18.74 -15.81
CA LYS A 88 8.57 19.58 -15.69
C LYS A 88 7.30 18.72 -15.77
N LEU A 89 6.28 19.13 -15.03
CA LEU A 89 4.94 18.53 -15.04
C LEU A 89 3.98 19.42 -15.81
N ASN A 90 3.18 18.87 -16.71
CA ASN A 90 2.20 19.62 -17.49
C ASN A 90 1.15 20.27 -16.58
N GLY A 91 1.03 21.60 -16.67
CA GLY A 91 0.09 22.37 -15.84
C GLY A 91 0.54 22.68 -14.40
N PHE A 92 1.80 22.33 -14.03
CA PHE A 92 2.31 22.50 -12.66
C PHE A 92 3.74 23.10 -12.65
N ASP A 93 3.87 24.33 -13.11
CA ASP A 93 5.19 25.02 -13.25
C ASP A 93 5.94 25.21 -11.93
N ALA A 94 5.22 25.23 -10.80
CA ALA A 94 5.80 25.38 -9.47
C ALA A 94 6.49 24.10 -8.96
N THR A 95 6.25 22.95 -9.60
CA THR A 95 6.70 21.63 -9.13
C THR A 95 7.34 20.84 -10.27
N ALA A 96 8.42 20.14 -9.98
CA ALA A 96 9.09 19.27 -10.94
C ALA A 96 9.50 17.95 -10.30
N LEU A 97 9.90 16.99 -11.12
CA LEU A 97 10.39 15.69 -10.66
C LEU A 97 11.90 15.52 -10.87
N HIS A 98 12.48 14.63 -10.10
CA HIS A 98 13.85 14.16 -10.32
C HIS A 98 14.02 13.61 -11.74
N PRO A 99 15.17 13.86 -12.43
CA PRO A 99 15.41 13.39 -13.81
C PRO A 99 15.25 11.88 -14.02
N ALA A 100 15.42 11.08 -12.98
CA ALA A 100 15.27 9.64 -13.01
C ALA A 100 13.81 9.14 -13.03
N LEU A 101 12.81 10.03 -12.91
CA LEU A 101 11.39 9.68 -12.82
C LEU A 101 10.63 9.88 -14.16
N SER A 102 11.27 9.60 -15.29
CA SER A 102 10.72 9.84 -16.63
C SER A 102 9.40 9.09 -16.89
N ASP A 103 9.28 7.84 -16.48
CA ASP A 103 8.05 7.06 -16.71
C ASP A 103 6.91 7.54 -15.81
N ILE A 104 7.22 7.93 -14.56
CA ILE A 104 6.22 8.54 -13.65
C ILE A 104 5.78 9.92 -14.18
N GLN A 105 6.72 10.74 -14.70
CA GLN A 105 6.38 12.00 -15.38
C GLN A 105 5.44 11.75 -16.56
N GLN A 106 5.73 10.76 -17.38
CA GLN A 106 4.88 10.41 -18.52
C GLN A 106 3.48 9.99 -18.05
N LEU A 107 3.36 9.14 -17.04
CA LEU A 107 2.07 8.75 -16.46
C LEU A 107 1.31 9.96 -15.89
N PHE A 108 2.01 10.88 -15.22
CA PHE A 108 1.41 12.10 -14.71
C PHE A 108 0.86 12.98 -15.86
N ASN A 109 1.66 13.20 -16.89
CA ASN A 109 1.29 14.00 -18.06
C ASN A 109 0.17 13.35 -18.89
N ASP A 110 0.07 12.02 -18.86
CA ASP A 110 -1.00 11.24 -19.49
C ASP A 110 -2.29 11.19 -18.64
N GLY A 111 -2.33 11.86 -17.49
CA GLY A 111 -3.49 11.86 -16.62
C GLY A 111 -3.69 10.58 -15.80
N LYS A 112 -2.65 9.76 -15.62
CA LYS A 112 -2.69 8.44 -14.96
C LYS A 112 -1.89 8.34 -13.69
N ALA A 113 -1.29 9.41 -13.23
CA ALA A 113 -0.61 9.49 -11.94
C ALA A 113 -0.86 10.82 -11.25
N GLY A 114 -0.77 10.82 -9.94
CA GLY A 114 -0.83 12.03 -9.12
C GLY A 114 0.15 11.96 -7.95
N ILE A 115 0.27 13.07 -7.26
CA ILE A 115 1.17 13.28 -6.13
C ILE A 115 0.37 13.81 -4.96
N VAL A 116 0.51 13.22 -3.79
CA VAL A 116 0.08 13.83 -2.52
C VAL A 116 1.32 14.39 -1.84
N GLN A 117 1.36 15.70 -1.64
CA GLN A 117 2.51 16.39 -1.04
C GLN A 117 2.53 16.24 0.49
N SER A 118 3.73 16.19 1.06
CA SER A 118 3.99 16.34 2.49
C SER A 118 3.14 15.43 3.38
N VAL A 119 3.09 14.14 3.02
CA VAL A 119 2.35 13.11 3.77
C VAL A 119 3.17 12.64 4.96
N SER A 120 2.55 12.59 6.14
CA SER A 120 3.15 12.11 7.38
C SER A 120 2.06 11.77 8.40
N TYR A 121 2.37 11.84 9.69
CA TYR A 121 1.45 11.70 10.82
C TYR A 121 1.88 12.61 11.98
N PRO A 122 0.98 12.93 12.94
CA PRO A 122 1.32 13.74 14.09
C PRO A 122 2.42 13.11 14.94
N LYS A 123 3.39 13.91 15.39
CA LYS A 123 4.54 13.48 16.21
C LYS A 123 5.31 12.34 15.53
N PRO A 124 5.90 12.56 14.35
CA PRO A 124 6.55 11.50 13.58
C PRO A 124 7.71 10.87 14.35
N ASN A 125 7.83 9.55 14.21
CA ASN A 125 8.91 8.76 14.76
C ASN A 125 9.95 8.51 13.67
N PHE A 126 11.23 8.64 14.00
CA PHE A 126 12.34 8.50 13.05
C PHE A 126 13.09 7.16 13.17
N SER A 127 12.56 6.21 13.92
CA SER A 127 13.02 4.81 13.90
C SER A 127 12.34 4.07 12.76
N HIS A 128 13.10 3.45 11.86
CA HIS A 128 12.58 2.65 10.76
C HIS A 128 11.55 1.62 11.23
N PHE A 129 11.85 0.88 12.29
CA PHE A 129 10.95 -0.15 12.82
C PHE A 129 9.62 0.44 13.28
N ARG A 130 9.68 1.50 14.11
CA ARG A 130 8.45 2.08 14.66
C ARG A 130 7.66 2.84 13.59
N ALA A 131 8.32 3.60 12.74
CA ALA A 131 7.65 4.32 11.67
C ALA A 131 7.00 3.35 10.67
N THR A 132 7.68 2.29 10.27
CA THR A 132 7.10 1.23 9.44
C THR A 132 5.88 0.60 10.10
N ASP A 133 5.96 0.27 11.41
CA ASP A 133 4.83 -0.27 12.16
C ASP A 133 3.62 0.68 12.15
N ILE A 134 3.83 2.00 12.34
CA ILE A 134 2.78 3.00 12.29
C ILE A 134 2.08 3.01 10.91
N TRP A 135 2.83 3.01 9.82
CA TRP A 135 2.27 2.97 8.47
C TRP A 135 1.53 1.66 8.17
N MET A 136 2.08 0.54 8.58
CA MET A 136 1.48 -0.78 8.38
C MET A 136 0.21 -0.99 9.22
N THR A 137 0.19 -0.43 10.42
CA THR A 137 -0.96 -0.59 11.32
C THR A 137 -1.98 0.53 11.21
N GLY A 138 -1.61 1.70 10.67
CA GLY A 138 -2.47 2.89 10.67
C GLY A 138 -2.62 3.50 12.07
N SER A 139 -1.70 3.22 13.00
CA SER A 139 -1.77 3.69 14.38
C SER A 139 -1.38 5.16 14.53
N ASP A 140 -1.73 5.76 15.68
CA ASP A 140 -1.06 6.96 16.17
C ASP A 140 0.38 6.64 16.57
N SER A 141 1.24 7.66 16.64
CA SER A 141 2.66 7.48 16.93
C SER A 141 2.95 6.93 18.33
N ASP A 142 2.05 7.16 19.28
CA ASP A 142 2.12 6.73 20.68
C ASP A 142 1.34 5.44 20.99
N LYS A 143 0.71 4.83 19.96
CA LYS A 143 -0.08 3.60 20.11
C LYS A 143 0.52 2.44 19.35
N ILE A 144 0.64 1.29 20.00
CA ILE A 144 1.04 0.02 19.38
C ILE A 144 -0.22 -0.79 19.09
N LEU A 145 -0.38 -1.22 17.85
CA LEU A 145 -1.48 -2.07 17.41
C LEU A 145 -0.96 -3.43 16.95
N ASN A 146 -1.70 -4.48 17.28
CA ASN A 146 -1.40 -5.85 16.86
C ASN A 146 -2.07 -6.22 15.53
N THR A 147 -2.79 -5.27 14.89
CA THR A 147 -3.50 -5.49 13.63
C THR A 147 -3.10 -4.44 12.61
N GLY A 148 -2.97 -4.86 11.35
CA GLY A 148 -2.71 -3.98 10.22
C GLY A 148 -4.00 -3.34 9.68
N TRP A 149 -3.89 -2.17 9.07
CA TRP A 149 -5.05 -1.48 8.51
C TRP A 149 -5.71 -2.28 7.37
N ALA A 150 -4.91 -2.87 6.48
CA ALA A 150 -5.42 -3.71 5.40
C ALA A 150 -5.98 -5.03 5.94
N GLY A 151 -5.36 -5.61 7.00
CA GLY A 151 -5.90 -6.77 7.69
C GLY A 151 -7.27 -6.52 8.32
N ARG A 152 -7.47 -5.33 8.93
CA ARG A 152 -8.79 -4.94 9.46
C ARG A 152 -9.81 -4.72 8.34
N TYR A 153 -9.42 -4.07 7.23
CA TYR A 153 -10.26 -3.93 6.05
C TYR A 153 -10.72 -5.29 5.51
N LEU A 154 -9.78 -6.21 5.32
CA LEU A 154 -10.10 -7.55 4.81
C LEU A 154 -10.98 -8.35 5.79
N ASN A 155 -10.72 -8.26 7.09
CA ASN A 155 -11.55 -8.93 8.10
C ASN A 155 -12.99 -8.37 8.13
N ASP A 156 -13.16 -7.08 7.90
CA ASP A 156 -14.48 -6.44 7.84
C ASP A 156 -15.23 -6.83 6.55
N SER A 157 -14.54 -6.80 5.41
CA SER A 157 -15.13 -7.09 4.09
C SER A 157 -15.34 -8.58 3.83
N PHE A 158 -14.57 -9.46 4.49
CA PHE A 158 -14.59 -10.91 4.28
C PHE A 158 -14.79 -11.68 5.60
N PRO A 159 -15.96 -11.56 6.24
CA PRO A 159 -16.23 -12.14 7.55
C PRO A 159 -16.17 -13.67 7.51
N GLY A 160 -15.57 -14.25 8.54
CA GLY A 160 -15.39 -15.69 8.69
C GLY A 160 -14.15 -16.26 7.99
N PHE A 161 -13.26 -15.40 7.47
CA PHE A 161 -11.93 -15.83 7.06
C PHE A 161 -11.11 -16.27 8.31
N PRO A 162 -10.30 -17.35 8.23
CA PRO A 162 -10.04 -18.23 7.09
C PRO A 162 -11.02 -19.43 6.97
N GLU A 163 -11.88 -19.70 7.96
CA GLU A 163 -12.66 -20.94 8.04
C GLU A 163 -13.63 -21.11 6.88
N LYS A 164 -14.31 -20.03 6.49
CA LYS A 164 -15.32 -20.03 5.42
C LYS A 164 -14.75 -19.84 4.02
N TYR A 165 -13.45 -19.69 3.89
CA TYR A 165 -12.77 -19.42 2.62
C TYR A 165 -11.88 -20.59 2.20
N PRO A 166 -11.66 -20.77 0.87
CA PRO A 166 -12.23 -20.01 -0.25
C PRO A 166 -13.75 -20.21 -0.44
N THR A 167 -14.42 -19.22 -1.05
CA THR A 167 -15.83 -19.29 -1.46
C THR A 167 -15.94 -19.28 -2.99
N GLN A 168 -17.13 -19.53 -3.53
CA GLN A 168 -17.38 -19.38 -4.98
C GLN A 168 -17.19 -17.93 -5.47
N THR A 169 -17.51 -16.94 -4.62
CA THR A 169 -17.38 -15.51 -4.94
C THR A 169 -15.99 -14.97 -4.64
N MET A 170 -15.24 -15.61 -3.74
CA MET A 170 -13.85 -15.26 -3.40
C MET A 170 -13.00 -16.53 -3.28
N PRO A 171 -12.62 -17.13 -4.42
CA PRO A 171 -11.82 -18.35 -4.45
C PRO A 171 -10.32 -18.11 -4.19
N ASP A 172 -9.90 -16.85 -4.20
CA ASP A 172 -8.51 -16.42 -4.25
C ASP A 172 -8.02 -15.88 -2.90
N PRO A 173 -6.71 -15.79 -2.66
CA PRO A 173 -6.16 -15.12 -1.49
C PRO A 173 -6.64 -13.67 -1.41
N LEU A 174 -7.03 -13.22 -0.22
CA LEU A 174 -7.54 -11.84 -0.02
C LEU A 174 -6.46 -10.78 -0.24
N ALA A 175 -5.24 -11.07 0.18
CA ALA A 175 -4.05 -10.24 -0.06
C ALA A 175 -2.83 -11.10 -0.38
N ILE A 176 -1.93 -10.55 -1.19
CA ILE A 176 -0.65 -11.19 -1.56
C ILE A 176 0.49 -10.19 -1.36
N GLN A 177 1.52 -10.62 -0.64
CA GLN A 177 2.80 -9.93 -0.63
C GLN A 177 3.80 -10.69 -1.49
N ILE A 178 4.49 -9.99 -2.38
CA ILE A 178 5.64 -10.57 -3.07
C ILE A 178 6.88 -10.35 -2.19
N GLY A 179 7.33 -11.43 -1.56
CA GLY A 179 8.40 -11.42 -0.57
C GLY A 179 8.32 -12.65 0.33
N SER A 180 9.31 -12.85 1.20
CA SER A 180 9.42 -14.05 2.06
C SER A 180 8.62 -13.98 3.36
N VAL A 181 8.23 -12.79 3.81
CA VAL A 181 7.55 -12.57 5.09
C VAL A 181 6.32 -11.69 4.89
N ILE A 182 5.20 -12.09 5.48
CA ILE A 182 3.98 -11.29 5.39
C ILE A 182 4.08 -10.04 6.28
N ALA A 183 3.72 -8.89 5.71
CA ALA A 183 3.76 -7.61 6.40
C ALA A 183 2.66 -7.52 7.48
N SER A 184 2.96 -6.79 8.55
CA SER A 184 1.99 -6.47 9.61
C SER A 184 0.76 -5.71 9.10
N ALA A 185 0.83 -5.06 7.94
CA ALA A 185 -0.32 -4.46 7.27
C ALA A 185 -1.47 -5.45 7.02
N PHE A 186 -1.13 -6.73 6.78
CA PHE A 186 -2.12 -7.79 6.53
C PHE A 186 -2.53 -8.57 7.78
N GLN A 187 -2.02 -8.21 8.95
CA GLN A 187 -2.41 -8.86 10.20
C GLN A 187 -3.85 -8.49 10.57
N GLY A 188 -4.74 -9.46 10.51
CA GLY A 188 -6.12 -9.35 11.01
C GLY A 188 -6.19 -9.55 12.53
N PRO A 189 -7.40 -9.44 13.13
CA PRO A 189 -7.59 -9.59 14.58
C PRO A 189 -7.15 -10.95 15.14
N ALA A 190 -7.31 -12.03 14.38
CA ALA A 190 -6.96 -13.38 14.80
C ALA A 190 -5.85 -14.00 13.94
N PHE A 191 -5.85 -13.71 12.63
CA PHE A 191 -4.99 -14.36 11.64
C PHE A 191 -4.45 -13.36 10.63
N PRO A 192 -3.31 -13.64 9.97
CA PRO A 192 -2.92 -12.93 8.76
C PRO A 192 -3.98 -13.11 7.66
N MET A 193 -4.38 -12.01 7.03
CA MET A 193 -5.44 -11.98 6.01
C MET A 193 -4.90 -12.15 4.58
N GLY A 194 -3.63 -12.50 4.42
CA GLY A 194 -2.97 -12.67 3.13
C GLY A 194 -1.88 -13.71 3.15
N LEU A 195 -1.23 -13.88 2.01
CA LEU A 195 -0.10 -14.79 1.80
C LEU A 195 1.17 -14.02 1.41
N ALA A 196 2.33 -14.56 1.77
CA ALA A 196 3.62 -14.11 1.23
C ALA A 196 4.10 -15.10 0.17
N ILE A 197 4.51 -14.60 -0.99
CA ILE A 197 4.98 -15.40 -2.12
C ILE A 197 6.34 -14.86 -2.56
N SER A 198 7.42 -15.61 -2.33
CA SER A 198 8.76 -15.19 -2.71
C SER A 198 9.00 -15.28 -4.23
N ASN A 199 8.48 -16.32 -4.85
CA ASN A 199 8.46 -16.51 -6.31
C ASN A 199 7.27 -17.40 -6.65
N PRO A 200 6.34 -17.00 -7.54
CA PRO A 200 5.24 -17.88 -7.95
C PRO A 200 5.72 -19.21 -8.54
N ALA A 201 6.83 -19.25 -9.26
CA ALA A 201 7.35 -20.49 -9.83
C ALA A 201 7.84 -21.47 -8.73
N SER A 202 8.56 -20.99 -7.73
CA SER A 202 9.05 -21.83 -6.61
C SER A 202 8.01 -22.09 -5.51
N PHE A 203 6.95 -21.29 -5.43
CA PHE A 203 5.83 -21.55 -4.52
C PHE A 203 5.17 -22.90 -4.79
N TYR A 204 5.20 -23.36 -6.05
CA TYR A 204 4.61 -24.62 -6.49
C TYR A 204 5.48 -25.84 -6.18
N ASP A 205 6.80 -25.65 -6.05
CA ASP A 205 7.73 -26.73 -5.75
C ASP A 205 7.76 -27.07 -4.25
N LEU A 206 7.26 -26.14 -3.39
CA LEU A 206 7.20 -26.31 -1.94
C LEU A 206 5.93 -27.04 -1.45
N VAL A 207 4.96 -27.25 -2.33
CA VAL A 207 3.63 -27.80 -2.00
C VAL A 207 3.49 -29.24 -2.54
N GLU A 208 4.53 -30.08 -2.39
CA GLU A 208 4.37 -31.52 -2.58
C GLU A 208 4.00 -32.18 -1.24
N ASP A 209 2.81 -32.77 -1.25
CA ASP A 209 2.14 -33.61 -0.24
C ASP A 209 3.00 -34.13 0.91
N LYS A 210 2.70 -33.66 2.15
CA LYS A 210 2.93 -34.42 3.36
C LYS A 210 1.74 -34.25 4.31
N THR A 211 0.76 -35.12 4.21
CA THR A 211 -0.25 -35.31 5.23
C THR A 211 0.34 -36.17 6.35
N GLU A 212 0.75 -35.56 7.46
CA GLU A 212 1.05 -36.26 8.70
C GLU A 212 -0.15 -36.16 9.65
N THR A 213 -0.51 -37.25 10.29
CA THR A 213 -1.58 -37.32 11.31
C THR A 213 -1.13 -36.67 12.60
N THR A 214 -1.88 -35.68 13.07
CA THR A 214 -1.57 -34.90 14.27
C THR A 214 -1.95 -35.64 15.56
N PRO A 215 -1.07 -35.67 16.57
CA PRO A 215 -1.41 -36.24 17.90
C PRO A 215 -2.40 -35.34 18.66
N ASN A 216 -3.34 -35.97 19.40
CA ASN A 216 -4.35 -35.27 20.20
C ASN A 216 -3.74 -34.73 21.51
N THR A 217 -2.92 -33.69 21.43
CA THR A 217 -2.23 -33.04 22.55
C THR A 217 -2.23 -31.52 22.37
N ARG A 218 -1.90 -30.77 23.41
CA ARG A 218 -1.74 -29.30 23.35
C ARG A 218 -0.75 -28.82 22.27
N TRP A 219 0.22 -29.67 21.91
CA TRP A 219 1.10 -29.50 20.73
C TRP A 219 0.35 -29.84 19.43
N GLY A 220 -0.62 -30.76 19.51
CA GLY A 220 -1.49 -31.11 18.39
C GLY A 220 -2.37 -29.96 17.95
N ASP A 221 -2.83 -29.08 18.85
CA ASP A 221 -3.63 -27.88 18.48
C ASP A 221 -2.79 -26.87 17.71
N GLN A 222 -1.51 -26.70 18.05
CA GLN A 222 -0.58 -25.86 17.31
C GLN A 222 -0.19 -26.48 15.96
N LEU A 223 0.03 -27.78 15.92
CA LEU A 223 0.26 -28.55 14.69
C LEU A 223 -0.98 -28.55 13.80
N ALA A 224 -2.18 -28.75 14.34
CA ALA A 224 -3.44 -28.67 13.60
C ALA A 224 -3.67 -27.25 13.01
N TYR A 225 -3.24 -26.21 13.72
CA TYR A 225 -3.23 -24.86 13.18
C TYR A 225 -2.25 -24.70 12.00
N LEU A 226 -1.02 -25.19 12.14
CA LEU A 226 -0.01 -25.16 11.07
C LEU A 226 -0.44 -26.00 9.86
N GLU A 227 -1.05 -27.16 10.07
CA GLU A 227 -1.63 -27.99 9.02
C GLU A 227 -2.78 -27.27 8.31
N LYS A 228 -3.66 -26.59 9.06
CA LYS A 228 -4.77 -25.82 8.48
C LYS A 228 -4.29 -24.63 7.65
N VAL A 229 -3.21 -23.98 8.08
CA VAL A 229 -2.53 -22.92 7.31
C VAL A 229 -1.86 -23.52 6.07
N SER A 230 -1.19 -24.67 6.20
CA SER A 230 -0.58 -25.39 5.09
C SER A 230 -1.64 -25.82 4.05
N GLN A 231 -2.70 -26.50 4.46
CA GLN A 231 -3.79 -26.94 3.58
C GLN A 231 -4.43 -25.75 2.82
N LYS A 232 -4.57 -24.58 3.45
CA LYS A 232 -5.09 -23.39 2.78
C LYS A 232 -4.08 -22.77 1.84
N THR A 233 -2.80 -22.82 2.18
CA THR A 233 -1.71 -22.45 1.28
C THR A 233 -1.74 -23.33 0.03
N ASP A 234 -1.97 -24.65 0.19
CA ASP A 234 -2.09 -25.61 -0.91
C ASP A 234 -3.30 -25.33 -1.80
N GLN A 235 -4.46 -25.01 -1.21
CA GLN A 235 -5.65 -24.63 -1.95
C GLN A 235 -5.43 -23.39 -2.82
N TYR A 236 -4.75 -22.37 -2.27
CA TYR A 236 -4.43 -21.16 -3.01
C TYR A 236 -3.30 -21.35 -4.03
N ALA A 237 -2.38 -22.31 -3.81
CA ALA A 237 -1.30 -22.60 -4.74
C ALA A 237 -1.83 -22.94 -6.15
N GLY A 238 -2.86 -23.76 -6.22
CA GLY A 238 -3.48 -24.15 -7.50
C GLY A 238 -4.06 -22.97 -8.27
N VAL A 239 -4.80 -22.07 -7.61
CA VAL A 239 -5.40 -20.90 -8.28
C VAL A 239 -4.33 -19.87 -8.68
N ILE A 240 -3.31 -19.66 -7.85
CA ILE A 240 -2.18 -18.79 -8.16
C ILE A 240 -1.40 -19.32 -9.37
N LYS A 241 -1.13 -20.65 -9.39
CA LYS A 241 -0.46 -21.33 -10.52
C LYS A 241 -1.25 -21.15 -11.80
N LYS A 242 -2.54 -21.46 -11.77
CA LYS A 242 -3.43 -21.31 -12.92
C LYS A 242 -3.42 -19.88 -13.45
N ALA A 243 -3.56 -18.88 -12.57
CA ALA A 243 -3.52 -17.48 -12.94
C ALA A 243 -2.16 -17.09 -13.56
N ALA A 244 -1.06 -17.50 -12.93
CA ALA A 244 0.28 -17.20 -13.44
C ALA A 244 0.55 -17.86 -14.80
N GLN A 245 0.06 -19.06 -15.06
CA GLN A 245 0.25 -19.80 -16.31
C GLN A 245 -0.66 -19.31 -17.44
N SER A 246 -1.80 -18.68 -17.14
CA SER A 246 -2.72 -18.15 -18.17
C SER A 246 -2.14 -16.97 -18.94
N ILE A 247 -1.15 -16.28 -18.38
CA ILE A 247 -0.50 -15.13 -18.99
C ILE A 247 0.83 -15.57 -19.60
N THR A 248 0.87 -15.67 -20.93
CA THR A 248 2.04 -16.14 -21.68
C THR A 248 2.93 -15.00 -22.18
N ARG A 249 2.36 -13.80 -22.34
CA ARG A 249 3.10 -12.63 -22.82
C ARG A 249 2.86 -11.45 -21.89
N GLN A 250 3.91 -10.73 -21.57
CA GLN A 250 3.92 -9.50 -20.77
C GLN A 250 4.71 -8.41 -21.50
N SER A 251 4.65 -7.18 -21.00
CA SER A 251 5.32 -6.04 -21.60
C SER A 251 6.83 -6.26 -21.76
N ASP A 252 7.35 -5.84 -22.89
CA ASP A 252 8.79 -5.86 -23.19
C ASP A 252 9.54 -4.70 -22.52
N LYS A 253 8.84 -3.77 -21.86
CA LYS A 253 9.44 -2.66 -21.11
C LYS A 253 10.06 -3.06 -19.77
N TYR A 254 9.73 -4.25 -19.27
CA TYR A 254 10.37 -4.73 -18.05
C TYR A 254 11.88 -4.93 -18.27
N PRO A 255 12.73 -4.42 -17.36
CA PRO A 255 14.14 -4.75 -17.36
C PRO A 255 14.38 -6.27 -17.36
N ALA A 256 15.56 -6.69 -17.81
CA ALA A 256 15.93 -8.08 -17.74
C ALA A 256 15.82 -8.62 -16.28
N PRO A 257 15.41 -9.89 -16.09
CA PRO A 257 15.22 -10.48 -14.78
C PRO A 257 16.41 -10.25 -13.82
N GLY A 258 16.13 -9.87 -12.60
CA GLY A 258 17.13 -9.58 -11.57
C GLY A 258 17.81 -8.19 -11.66
N LYS A 259 17.60 -7.43 -12.74
CA LYS A 259 18.16 -6.07 -12.87
C LYS A 259 17.40 -5.03 -12.07
N ASN A 260 16.10 -5.23 -11.90
CA ASN A 260 15.23 -4.36 -11.11
C ASN A 260 14.26 -5.24 -10.29
N PRO A 261 14.60 -5.54 -9.03
CA PRO A 261 13.77 -6.42 -8.20
C PRO A 261 12.33 -5.94 -7.99
N LEU A 262 12.08 -4.62 -8.01
CA LEU A 262 10.72 -4.08 -7.95
C LEU A 262 9.95 -4.37 -9.23
N ALA A 263 10.59 -4.23 -10.38
CA ALA A 263 9.98 -4.58 -11.67
C ALA A 263 9.63 -6.08 -11.75
N ASP A 264 10.51 -6.95 -11.25
CA ASP A 264 10.24 -8.39 -11.18
C ASP A 264 9.02 -8.70 -10.30
N GLN A 265 8.88 -8.03 -9.14
CA GLN A 265 7.71 -8.17 -8.25
C GLN A 265 6.43 -7.67 -8.94
N LEU A 266 6.46 -6.47 -9.54
CA LEU A 266 5.29 -5.91 -10.22
C LEU A 266 4.89 -6.72 -11.44
N LYS A 267 5.84 -7.33 -12.15
CA LYS A 267 5.60 -8.28 -13.24
C LYS A 267 4.80 -9.50 -12.77
N ILE A 268 5.09 -10.01 -11.58
CA ILE A 268 4.32 -11.08 -10.95
C ILE A 268 2.91 -10.60 -10.63
N VAL A 269 2.76 -9.42 -10.01
CA VAL A 269 1.45 -8.85 -9.69
C VAL A 269 0.59 -8.68 -10.94
N ALA A 270 1.13 -8.09 -12.03
CA ALA A 270 0.42 -7.92 -13.29
C ALA A 270 -0.09 -9.25 -13.84
N ARG A 271 0.74 -10.28 -13.80
CA ARG A 271 0.40 -11.64 -14.24
C ARG A 271 -0.74 -12.24 -13.43
N LEU A 272 -0.71 -12.10 -12.11
CA LEU A 272 -1.75 -12.63 -11.22
C LEU A 272 -3.08 -11.90 -11.39
N VAL A 273 -3.05 -10.56 -11.46
CA VAL A 273 -4.25 -9.74 -11.69
C VAL A 273 -4.88 -10.07 -13.03
N ALA A 274 -4.09 -10.04 -14.12
CA ALA A 274 -4.58 -10.33 -15.46
C ALA A 274 -5.00 -11.79 -15.64
N GLY A 275 -4.38 -12.71 -14.88
CA GLY A 275 -4.75 -14.12 -14.81
C GLY A 275 -6.08 -14.40 -14.10
N GLY A 276 -6.77 -13.35 -13.63
CA GLY A 276 -8.13 -13.41 -13.11
C GLY A 276 -8.24 -13.51 -11.61
N LEU A 277 -7.13 -13.39 -10.85
CA LEU A 277 -7.21 -13.35 -9.38
C LEU A 277 -8.02 -12.15 -8.88
N ARG A 278 -8.89 -12.43 -7.91
CA ARG A 278 -9.75 -11.43 -7.24
C ARG A 278 -9.12 -10.85 -5.98
N THR A 279 -7.83 -11.14 -5.74
CA THR A 279 -7.04 -10.58 -4.63
C THR A 279 -7.21 -9.07 -4.57
N LYS A 280 -7.50 -8.54 -3.38
CA LYS A 280 -7.82 -7.12 -3.18
C LYS A 280 -6.60 -6.23 -3.01
N VAL A 281 -5.57 -6.73 -2.30
CA VAL A 281 -4.39 -5.93 -1.99
C VAL A 281 -3.13 -6.72 -2.29
N TYR A 282 -2.23 -6.10 -3.05
CA TYR A 282 -0.86 -6.57 -3.22
C TYR A 282 0.11 -5.63 -2.52
N LEU A 283 1.17 -6.18 -1.95
CA LEU A 283 2.28 -5.43 -1.37
C LEU A 283 3.59 -5.89 -2.02
N VAL A 284 4.32 -4.92 -2.54
CA VAL A 284 5.69 -5.09 -3.04
C VAL A 284 6.60 -4.07 -2.36
N SER A 285 7.91 -4.32 -2.34
CA SER A 285 8.85 -3.41 -1.68
C SER A 285 10.18 -3.32 -2.40
N THR A 286 10.82 -2.15 -2.25
CA THR A 286 12.19 -1.93 -2.65
C THR A 286 12.92 -1.16 -1.55
N GLY A 287 14.13 -1.56 -1.21
CA GLY A 287 14.91 -1.00 -0.11
C GLY A 287 15.99 -0.02 -0.56
N SER A 288 16.85 0.31 0.40
CA SER A 288 18.04 1.16 0.25
C SER A 288 17.77 2.67 0.14
N PHE A 289 16.55 3.14 0.47
CA PHE A 289 16.24 4.57 0.51
C PHE A 289 16.89 5.30 1.72
N ASP A 290 17.57 4.58 2.60
CA ASP A 290 18.30 5.16 3.73
C ASP A 290 19.63 5.80 3.28
N THR A 291 19.51 6.89 2.53
CA THR A 291 20.63 7.57 1.86
C THR A 291 21.27 8.65 2.73
N HIS A 292 21.83 8.25 3.89
CA HIS A 292 22.58 9.16 4.78
C HIS A 292 23.88 9.68 4.17
N ALA A 293 24.43 9.01 3.18
CA ALA A 293 25.66 9.38 2.51
C ALA A 293 25.62 9.01 1.03
N LYS A 294 26.37 9.71 0.20
CA LYS A 294 26.51 9.43 -1.24
C LYS A 294 25.15 9.30 -1.94
N GLN A 295 24.21 10.14 -1.52
CA GLN A 295 22.88 10.17 -2.11
C GLN A 295 22.93 10.61 -3.57
N ALA A 296 23.78 11.59 -3.85
CA ALA A 296 24.10 12.08 -5.19
C ALA A 296 25.61 12.04 -5.42
N GLU A 297 26.03 11.99 -6.70
CA GLU A 297 27.44 12.14 -7.06
C GLU A 297 27.85 13.61 -6.99
N PRO A 298 29.04 13.94 -6.45
CA PRO A 298 29.48 15.33 -6.27
C PRO A 298 29.56 16.12 -7.59
N ASP A 299 29.97 15.48 -8.69
CA ASP A 299 30.18 16.11 -9.99
C ASP A 299 28.88 16.19 -10.82
N ASP A 300 27.90 15.34 -10.52
CA ASP A 300 26.60 15.34 -11.17
C ASP A 300 25.51 14.86 -10.20
N THR A 301 24.82 15.81 -9.56
CA THR A 301 23.79 15.54 -8.56
C THR A 301 22.53 14.87 -9.14
N THR A 302 22.42 14.75 -10.47
CA THR A 302 21.33 14.00 -11.14
C THR A 302 21.60 12.49 -11.14
N THR A 303 22.77 12.05 -10.68
CA THR A 303 23.20 10.65 -10.56
C THR A 303 23.52 10.30 -9.11
N GLY A 304 23.84 9.04 -8.84
CA GLY A 304 24.12 8.53 -7.49
C GLY A 304 23.06 7.55 -6.99
N ASN A 305 23.15 7.19 -5.70
CA ASN A 305 22.33 6.14 -5.11
C ASN A 305 20.82 6.45 -5.19
N HIS A 306 20.41 7.65 -4.82
CA HIS A 306 18.99 8.03 -4.83
C HIS A 306 18.42 8.07 -6.25
N ALA A 307 19.17 8.61 -7.21
CA ALA A 307 18.80 8.61 -8.62
C ALA A 307 18.57 7.20 -9.16
N GLN A 308 19.42 6.23 -8.79
CA GLN A 308 19.26 4.83 -9.19
C GLN A 308 18.00 4.19 -8.58
N LEU A 309 17.69 4.49 -7.31
CA LEU A 309 16.50 4.01 -6.64
C LEU A 309 15.23 4.58 -7.28
N LEU A 310 15.19 5.89 -7.54
CA LEU A 310 14.07 6.54 -8.21
C LEU A 310 13.88 6.01 -9.63
N ARG A 311 14.96 5.77 -10.37
CA ARG A 311 14.91 5.16 -11.71
C ARG A 311 14.28 3.77 -11.65
N ARG A 312 14.69 2.92 -10.70
CA ARG A 312 14.10 1.59 -10.51
C ARG A 312 12.60 1.67 -10.25
N VAL A 313 12.15 2.63 -9.44
CA VAL A 313 10.72 2.84 -9.18
C VAL A 313 10.01 3.28 -10.46
N SER A 314 10.57 4.27 -11.18
CA SER A 314 10.00 4.80 -12.41
C SER A 314 9.83 3.72 -13.49
N GLU A 315 10.93 3.03 -13.82
CA GLU A 315 10.93 1.93 -14.80
C GLU A 315 9.95 0.81 -14.42
N ALA A 316 9.93 0.42 -13.14
CA ALA A 316 9.06 -0.65 -12.67
C ALA A 316 7.57 -0.28 -12.78
N VAL A 317 7.20 0.95 -12.38
CA VAL A 317 5.82 1.45 -12.47
C VAL A 317 5.42 1.66 -13.92
N GLY A 318 6.30 2.23 -14.76
CA GLY A 318 6.06 2.43 -16.19
C GLY A 318 5.82 1.10 -16.92
N ALA A 319 6.68 0.11 -16.70
CA ALA A 319 6.53 -1.22 -17.28
C ALA A 319 5.26 -1.94 -16.79
N PHE A 320 4.93 -1.79 -15.49
CA PHE A 320 3.73 -2.36 -14.88
C PHE A 320 2.44 -1.80 -15.50
N MET A 321 2.34 -0.48 -15.65
CA MET A 321 1.18 0.16 -16.26
C MET A 321 1.03 -0.18 -17.74
N ASP A 322 2.13 -0.29 -18.47
CA ASP A 322 2.14 -0.74 -19.86
C ASP A 322 1.66 -2.20 -20.00
N ASP A 323 2.12 -3.06 -19.08
CA ASP A 323 1.74 -4.47 -19.03
C ASP A 323 0.25 -4.64 -18.73
N LEU A 324 -0.26 -3.96 -17.68
CA LEU A 324 -1.68 -3.96 -17.33
C LEU A 324 -2.57 -3.49 -18.48
N LYS A 325 -2.12 -2.45 -19.22
CA LYS A 325 -2.81 -1.98 -20.41
C LYS A 325 -2.85 -3.05 -21.50
N GLY A 326 -1.70 -3.67 -21.81
CA GLY A 326 -1.61 -4.75 -22.80
C GLY A 326 -2.44 -6.00 -22.45
N LEU A 327 -2.63 -6.24 -21.15
CA LEU A 327 -3.40 -7.34 -20.58
C LEU A 327 -4.87 -7.01 -20.31
N ASN A 328 -5.34 -5.81 -20.65
CA ASN A 328 -6.72 -5.30 -20.38
C ASN A 328 -7.12 -5.35 -18.89
N ALA A 329 -6.15 -5.10 -17.99
CA ALA A 329 -6.35 -5.14 -16.55
C ALA A 329 -6.16 -3.76 -15.87
N ALA A 330 -5.79 -2.71 -16.63
CA ALA A 330 -5.41 -1.41 -16.08
C ALA A 330 -6.54 -0.70 -15.32
N ASP A 331 -7.79 -0.88 -15.73
CA ASP A 331 -8.95 -0.23 -15.09
C ASP A 331 -9.28 -0.81 -13.71
N ARG A 332 -8.76 -2.00 -13.41
CA ARG A 332 -8.95 -2.69 -12.13
C ARG A 332 -7.90 -2.32 -11.09
N VAL A 333 -6.82 -1.65 -11.46
CA VAL A 333 -5.64 -1.50 -10.61
C VAL A 333 -5.37 -0.04 -10.29
N MET A 334 -5.22 0.24 -9.00
CA MET A 334 -4.63 1.45 -8.48
C MET A 334 -3.35 1.09 -7.72
N GLY A 335 -2.27 1.77 -8.01
CA GLY A 335 -1.02 1.64 -7.27
C GLY A 335 -0.71 2.90 -6.46
N MET A 336 0.00 2.74 -5.35
CA MET A 336 0.55 3.86 -4.59
C MET A 336 1.88 3.52 -3.95
N THR A 337 2.77 4.51 -3.89
CA THR A 337 4.04 4.39 -3.15
C THR A 337 3.87 4.91 -1.73
N PHE A 338 4.66 4.41 -0.78
CA PHE A 338 4.80 4.99 0.55
C PHE A 338 6.19 4.69 1.12
N SER A 339 6.64 5.53 2.04
CA SER A 339 7.86 5.33 2.81
C SER A 339 7.57 5.60 4.28
N GLU A 340 8.29 4.99 5.18
CA GLU A 340 8.03 5.08 6.62
C GLU A 340 8.17 6.50 7.18
N PHE A 341 9.01 7.33 6.56
CA PHE A 341 9.17 8.76 6.83
C PHE A 341 9.85 9.44 5.64
N GLY A 342 9.98 10.77 5.69
CA GLY A 342 10.75 11.58 4.75
C GLY A 342 12.16 11.89 5.26
N ARG A 343 12.78 12.91 4.67
CA ARG A 343 14.12 13.37 5.02
C ARG A 343 14.12 14.82 5.48
N ARG A 344 15.16 15.21 6.24
CA ARG A 344 15.37 16.59 6.66
C ARG A 344 15.47 17.55 5.47
N ILE A 345 15.08 18.81 5.71
CA ILE A 345 15.18 19.85 4.68
C ILE A 345 16.62 20.04 4.26
N LYS A 346 17.54 20.11 5.22
CA LYS A 346 18.96 20.33 4.98
C LYS A 346 19.69 19.03 4.66
N SER A 347 20.58 19.07 3.66
CA SER A 347 21.53 18.00 3.42
C SER A 347 22.62 17.96 4.49
N ASN A 348 23.22 16.79 4.71
CA ASN A 348 24.31 16.60 5.65
C ASN A 348 25.69 16.68 4.96
N ALA A 349 26.74 16.69 5.76
CA ALA A 349 28.12 16.79 5.26
C ALA A 349 28.61 15.56 4.48
N SER A 350 27.91 14.42 4.60
CA SER A 350 28.24 13.17 3.90
C SER A 350 27.61 13.07 2.50
N GLY A 351 27.02 14.15 1.99
CA GLY A 351 26.34 14.16 0.69
C GLY A 351 25.07 13.31 0.69
N GLY A 352 24.30 13.37 1.78
CA GLY A 352 23.03 12.69 1.96
C GLY A 352 22.09 13.48 2.85
N THR A 353 21.09 12.80 3.43
CA THR A 353 20.05 13.42 4.26
C THR A 353 19.76 12.56 5.49
N ASP A 354 19.45 13.21 6.61
CA ASP A 354 19.04 12.54 7.84
C ASP A 354 17.53 12.31 7.87
N HIS A 355 17.04 11.42 8.75
CA HIS A 355 15.64 11.10 8.91
C HIS A 355 14.82 12.35 9.22
N GLY A 356 13.73 12.51 8.48
CA GLY A 356 12.81 13.63 8.59
C GLY A 356 11.35 13.18 8.61
N ALA A 357 10.41 14.15 8.57
CA ALA A 357 9.01 13.87 8.82
C ALA A 357 8.22 13.47 7.58
N ALA A 358 7.88 14.43 6.73
CA ALA A 358 6.94 14.23 5.62
C ALA A 358 7.64 13.94 4.28
N ALA A 359 6.98 13.15 3.44
CA ALA A 359 7.42 12.85 2.08
C ALA A 359 6.22 12.87 1.13
N PRO A 360 6.43 13.06 -0.20
CA PRO A 360 5.38 12.88 -1.17
C PRO A 360 5.04 11.40 -1.37
N ILE A 361 3.77 11.14 -1.71
CA ILE A 361 3.29 9.84 -2.19
C ILE A 361 2.92 9.99 -3.66
N PHE A 362 3.34 9.04 -4.49
CA PHE A 362 2.80 8.84 -5.83
C PHE A 362 1.63 7.85 -5.78
N TYR A 363 0.58 8.14 -6.55
CA TYR A 363 -0.50 7.19 -6.82
C TYR A 363 -0.75 7.16 -8.33
N PHE A 364 -1.17 6.01 -8.86
CA PHE A 364 -1.30 5.82 -10.30
C PHE A 364 -2.34 4.76 -10.64
N GLY A 365 -2.88 4.82 -11.85
CA GLY A 365 -3.90 3.93 -12.39
C GLY A 365 -4.79 4.63 -13.41
N ASN A 366 -5.61 3.90 -14.15
CA ASN A 366 -6.55 4.53 -15.10
C ASN A 366 -7.72 5.23 -14.40
N GLY A 367 -8.09 4.77 -13.19
CA GLY A 367 -9.22 5.32 -12.43
C GLY A 367 -8.83 6.40 -11.42
N VAL A 368 -7.61 6.97 -11.52
CA VAL A 368 -7.17 8.04 -10.61
C VAL A 368 -7.38 9.43 -11.22
N LYS A 369 -7.58 10.41 -10.36
CA LYS A 369 -7.51 11.82 -10.71
C LYS A 369 -6.06 12.27 -10.67
N ALA A 370 -5.47 12.53 -11.83
CA ALA A 370 -4.10 13.05 -11.91
C ALA A 370 -4.00 14.46 -11.34
N GLY A 371 -2.82 14.82 -10.87
CA GLY A 371 -2.52 16.15 -10.36
C GLY A 371 -1.74 16.15 -9.06
N ILE A 372 -1.59 17.30 -8.46
CA ILE A 372 -0.88 17.49 -7.19
C ILE A 372 -1.90 17.87 -6.12
N ILE A 373 -1.96 17.08 -5.05
CA ILE A 373 -2.78 17.33 -3.87
C ILE A 373 -1.87 17.95 -2.80
N GLY A 374 -2.28 19.07 -2.26
CA GLY A 374 -1.46 19.93 -1.40
C GLY A 374 -0.60 20.91 -2.17
N THR A 375 0.31 21.56 -1.48
CA THR A 375 1.25 22.56 -2.02
C THR A 375 2.68 22.09 -1.84
N ASN A 376 3.62 22.70 -2.54
CA ASN A 376 5.03 22.49 -2.23
C ASN A 376 5.32 22.80 -0.75
N PRO A 377 6.18 22.02 -0.08
CA PRO A 377 6.54 22.28 1.31
C PRO A 377 7.22 23.65 1.43
N GLN A 378 6.87 24.41 2.47
CA GLN A 378 7.51 25.69 2.74
C GLN A 378 8.92 25.47 3.27
N LEU A 379 9.91 26.05 2.60
CA LEU A 379 11.30 25.95 2.97
C LEU A 379 11.76 27.24 3.68
N PRO A 380 12.43 27.14 4.85
CA PRO A 380 12.98 28.31 5.51
C PRO A 380 14.13 28.88 4.69
N THR A 381 14.32 30.21 4.73
CA THR A 381 15.43 30.90 4.05
C THR A 381 16.79 30.47 4.58
N SER A 382 16.86 29.98 5.83
CA SER A 382 18.08 29.45 6.46
C SER A 382 17.72 28.15 7.19
N ALA A 383 17.81 27.02 6.48
CA ALA A 383 17.52 25.71 7.03
C ALA A 383 18.59 25.23 8.01
N THR A 384 18.17 24.71 9.15
CA THR A 384 19.00 24.03 10.15
C THR A 384 19.02 22.51 9.92
N ALA A 385 19.94 21.81 10.57
CA ALA A 385 20.00 20.34 10.51
C ALA A 385 18.75 19.65 11.12
N ASN A 386 17.95 20.37 11.94
CA ASN A 386 16.78 19.82 12.62
C ASN A 386 15.45 20.14 11.90
N ASP A 387 15.47 20.94 10.85
CA ASP A 387 14.25 21.34 10.16
C ASP A 387 13.66 20.19 9.36
N ASN A 388 12.35 20.01 9.53
CA ASN A 388 11.56 19.00 8.88
C ASN A 388 10.56 19.63 7.91
N ILE A 389 10.20 18.86 6.90
CA ILE A 389 9.03 19.17 6.08
C ILE A 389 7.78 19.03 6.96
N ALA A 390 7.00 20.11 7.04
CA ALA A 390 5.74 20.11 7.77
C ALA A 390 4.72 19.20 7.08
N MET A 391 3.98 18.40 7.86
CA MET A 391 2.89 17.58 7.37
C MET A 391 1.74 18.46 6.86
N GLN A 392 1.26 18.18 5.64
CA GLN A 392 0.03 18.74 5.10
C GLN A 392 -1.11 17.74 5.16
N HIS A 393 -0.81 16.45 4.90
CA HIS A 393 -1.80 15.38 4.88
C HIS A 393 -1.38 14.24 5.80
N ASP A 394 -2.33 13.78 6.61
CA ASP A 394 -2.15 12.54 7.36
C ASP A 394 -2.23 11.35 6.39
N PHE A 395 -1.29 10.40 6.51
CA PHE A 395 -1.27 9.22 5.62
C PHE A 395 -2.56 8.40 5.70
N ARG A 396 -3.27 8.45 6.82
CA ARG A 396 -4.56 7.78 7.00
C ARG A 396 -5.68 8.42 6.18
N SER A 397 -5.54 9.69 5.77
CA SER A 397 -6.42 10.32 4.78
C SER A 397 -6.26 9.70 3.39
N VAL A 398 -5.03 9.32 3.02
CA VAL A 398 -4.75 8.55 1.81
C VAL A 398 -5.42 7.17 1.89
N TYR A 399 -5.26 6.46 3.02
CA TYR A 399 -5.89 5.16 3.24
C TYR A 399 -7.42 5.25 3.25
N ALA A 400 -8.01 6.25 3.92
CA ALA A 400 -9.45 6.48 3.94
C ALA A 400 -10.00 6.68 2.51
N THR A 401 -9.29 7.47 1.70
CA THR A 401 -9.65 7.72 0.30
C THR A 401 -9.63 6.44 -0.52
N VAL A 402 -8.54 5.67 -0.42
CA VAL A 402 -8.40 4.40 -1.14
C VAL A 402 -9.45 3.38 -0.70
N LEU A 403 -9.70 3.26 0.61
CA LEU A 403 -10.72 2.35 1.14
C LEU A 403 -12.12 2.73 0.65
N GLN A 404 -12.49 4.01 0.69
CA GLN A 404 -13.84 4.45 0.33
C GLN A 404 -14.04 4.57 -1.17
N GLN A 405 -13.16 5.31 -1.86
CA GLN A 405 -13.39 5.70 -3.25
C GLN A 405 -12.88 4.64 -4.25
N TRP A 406 -11.86 3.87 -3.87
CA TRP A 406 -11.34 2.82 -4.72
C TRP A 406 -11.85 1.43 -4.35
N LEU A 407 -11.79 1.03 -3.09
CA LEU A 407 -12.21 -0.30 -2.65
C LEU A 407 -13.69 -0.37 -2.26
N ASN A 408 -14.44 0.74 -2.34
CA ASN A 408 -15.87 0.86 -2.04
C ASN A 408 -16.26 0.43 -0.61
N LEU A 409 -15.34 0.60 0.37
CA LEU A 409 -15.69 0.37 1.76
C LEU A 409 -16.68 1.45 2.22
N PRO A 410 -17.81 1.12 2.87
CA PRO A 410 -18.74 2.10 3.39
C PRO A 410 -18.07 3.08 4.37
N ALA A 411 -18.47 4.35 4.33
CA ALA A 411 -17.92 5.40 5.20
C ALA A 411 -18.04 5.05 6.70
N THR A 412 -19.11 4.34 7.08
CA THR A 412 -19.31 3.85 8.47
C THR A 412 -18.23 2.89 8.95
N ASP A 413 -17.65 2.11 8.03
CA ASP A 413 -16.70 1.05 8.36
C ASP A 413 -15.25 1.54 8.34
N ILE A 414 -14.99 2.65 7.61
CA ILE A 414 -13.65 3.29 7.55
C ILE A 414 -13.18 3.68 8.95
N GLN A 415 -14.05 4.28 9.76
CA GLN A 415 -13.71 4.67 11.13
C GLN A 415 -13.27 3.47 11.98
N THR A 416 -13.86 2.32 11.76
CA THR A 416 -13.47 1.09 12.45
C THR A 416 -12.14 0.54 11.92
N VAL A 417 -11.98 0.53 10.59
CA VAL A 417 -10.76 0.03 9.94
C VAL A 417 -9.55 0.91 10.27
N LEU A 418 -9.69 2.22 10.23
CA LEU A 418 -8.59 3.16 10.51
C LEU A 418 -8.55 3.64 11.97
N MET A 419 -9.51 3.19 12.82
CA MET A 419 -9.61 3.57 14.23
C MET A 419 -9.72 5.08 14.45
N GLY A 420 -10.29 5.80 13.47
CA GLY A 420 -10.44 7.25 13.46
C GLY A 420 -11.12 7.76 12.20
N GLN A 421 -11.45 9.05 12.19
CA GLN A 421 -12.01 9.74 11.02
C GLN A 421 -10.92 10.59 10.37
N PHE A 422 -10.76 10.43 9.06
CA PHE A 422 -9.76 11.14 8.29
C PHE A 422 -10.42 11.74 7.05
N PRO A 423 -10.09 12.99 6.69
CA PRO A 423 -10.65 13.63 5.49
C PRO A 423 -10.22 12.88 4.24
N LEU A 424 -11.13 12.81 3.27
CA LEU A 424 -10.83 12.22 1.98
C LEU A 424 -10.05 13.21 1.10
N LEU A 425 -9.19 12.67 0.26
CA LEU A 425 -8.41 13.41 -0.72
C LEU A 425 -8.98 13.18 -2.13
N PRO A 426 -8.87 14.14 -3.05
CA PRO A 426 -9.41 14.00 -4.41
C PRO A 426 -8.50 13.15 -5.31
N MET A 427 -8.28 11.89 -4.95
CA MET A 427 -7.38 10.95 -5.67
C MET A 427 -8.09 10.12 -6.73
N VAL A 428 -9.40 9.91 -6.60
CA VAL A 428 -10.22 9.04 -7.46
C VAL A 428 -11.40 9.79 -8.03
#